data_1d42a801beb9c4eaf7e9ba32297ce271
#
_entry.id   1d42a801beb9c4eaf7e9ba32297ce271
#
_cell.length_a   1.000
_cell.length_b   1.000
_cell.length_c   1.000
_cell.angle_alpha   90.00
_cell.angle_beta   90.00
_cell.angle_gamma   90.00
#
_symmetry.space_group_name_H-M   'P 1'
#
loop_
_entity.id
_entity.type
_entity.pdbx_description
1 polymer ?
#
loop_
_entity_poly.entity_id
_entity_poly.type
_entity_poly.pdbx_seq_one_letter_code
_entity_poly.pdbx_strand_id
1 'polypeptide(L)'
;MDVKKKVERYILDKGAEKDIWAPTVYHAKPDVKMIFSVPFNANYEKHLGPVLGLSSSPFVKRLFLSCSSDGSVRLYDMLGHRPVMVFEPGYNEYLLDVQWSPFRPAVFATVSNLGNVYLYDLSSSKSSPIHILKDPDLDSVTSAQRVAQTIQFNPRQRQFLAIAYHDGNVRIY
;
A
#
# COMPACT_ATOMS: atom_id res chain seq x y z
N MET A 1 6.96 4.82 20.32
CA MET A 1 6.68 3.60 21.11
C MET A 1 6.24 2.52 20.13
N ASP A 2 6.92 1.39 20.11
CA ASP A 2 6.71 0.34 19.11
C ASP A 2 5.34 -0.34 19.34
N VAL A 3 4.47 -0.28 18.34
CA VAL A 3 3.11 -0.86 18.39
C VAL A 3 3.18 -2.36 18.68
N LYS A 4 4.13 -3.05 18.09
CA LYS A 4 4.37 -4.47 18.32
C LYS A 4 4.62 -4.76 19.80
N LYS A 5 5.54 -4.02 20.43
CA LYS A 5 5.84 -4.16 21.87
C LYS A 5 4.63 -3.84 22.75
N LYS A 6 3.78 -2.92 22.32
CA LYS A 6 2.56 -2.56 23.06
C LYS A 6 1.52 -3.68 23.01
N VAL A 7 1.35 -4.29 21.85
CA VAL A 7 0.44 -5.43 21.65
C VAL A 7 0.98 -6.68 22.38
N GLU A 8 2.29 -6.96 22.25
CA GLU A 8 2.94 -8.06 23.00
C GLU A 8 2.75 -7.92 24.50
N ARG A 9 2.96 -6.73 25.04
CA ARG A 9 2.77 -6.45 26.47
C ARG A 9 1.33 -6.64 26.90
N TYR A 10 0.37 -6.19 26.09
CA TYR A 10 -1.05 -6.37 26.36
C TYR A 10 -1.44 -7.85 26.40
N ILE A 11 -0.90 -8.66 25.50
CA ILE A 11 -1.16 -10.12 25.46
C ILE A 11 -0.57 -10.82 26.68
N LEU A 12 0.66 -10.46 27.06
CA LEU A 12 1.31 -10.99 28.26
C LEU A 12 0.54 -10.63 29.53
N ASP A 13 0.12 -9.37 29.66
CA ASP A 13 -0.65 -8.88 30.80
C ASP A 13 -2.01 -9.58 30.94
N LYS A 14 -2.59 -10.06 29.84
CA LYS A 14 -3.84 -10.82 29.81
C LYS A 14 -3.63 -12.33 29.87
N GLY A 15 -2.40 -12.80 30.04
CA GLY A 15 -2.07 -14.23 30.14
C GLY A 15 -2.30 -15.00 28.85
N ALA A 16 -2.30 -14.32 27.71
CA ALA A 16 -2.31 -14.96 26.40
C ALA A 16 -0.90 -15.44 26.09
N GLU A 17 -0.70 -16.73 26.07
CA GLU A 17 0.56 -17.31 25.62
C GLU A 17 0.65 -17.25 24.10
N LYS A 18 1.86 -16.88 23.65
CA LYS A 18 2.37 -17.09 22.28
C LYS A 18 1.85 -16.18 21.18
N ASP A 19 2.51 -16.35 20.14
CA ASP A 19 2.55 -15.72 18.83
C ASP A 19 1.35 -14.83 18.49
N ILE A 20 1.56 -13.55 18.58
CA ILE A 20 0.57 -12.49 18.29
C ILE A 20 -0.06 -12.65 16.91
N TRP A 21 0.62 -13.35 16.02
CA TRP A 21 0.24 -13.52 14.63
C TRP A 21 -0.51 -14.81 14.35
N ALA A 22 -0.70 -15.67 15.36
CA ALA A 22 -1.47 -16.90 15.20
C ALA A 22 -2.96 -16.62 15.38
N PRO A 23 -3.77 -16.69 14.34
CA PRO A 23 -5.21 -16.37 14.41
C PRO A 23 -5.96 -17.22 15.43
N THR A 24 -5.52 -18.45 15.64
CA THR A 24 -6.09 -19.41 16.59
C THR A 24 -5.99 -18.98 18.05
N VAL A 25 -4.99 -18.17 18.40
CA VAL A 25 -4.84 -17.66 19.78
C VAL A 25 -5.95 -16.67 20.12
N TYR A 26 -6.42 -15.93 19.16
CA TYR A 26 -7.48 -14.95 19.36
C TYR A 26 -8.87 -15.59 19.51
N HIS A 27 -9.08 -16.75 18.92
CA HIS A 27 -10.33 -17.50 19.04
C HIS A 27 -10.42 -18.31 20.35
N ALA A 28 -9.29 -18.63 20.96
CA ALA A 28 -9.24 -19.44 22.17
C ALA A 28 -9.61 -18.68 23.46
N LYS A 29 -9.62 -17.35 23.43
CA LYS A 29 -9.94 -16.52 24.61
C LYS A 29 -10.94 -15.43 24.23
N PRO A 30 -12.23 -15.63 24.53
CA PRO A 30 -13.27 -14.62 24.26
C PRO A 30 -13.03 -13.30 24.98
N ASP A 31 -12.22 -13.28 26.03
CA ASP A 31 -11.87 -12.07 26.79
C ASP A 31 -10.76 -11.24 26.15
N VAL A 32 -10.05 -11.77 25.15
CA VAL A 32 -9.14 -11.01 24.30
C VAL A 32 -9.95 -10.24 23.23
N LYS A 33 -11.11 -9.82 23.63
CA LYS A 33 -11.96 -8.95 22.86
C LYS A 33 -11.13 -7.75 22.48
N MET A 34 -10.87 -7.56 21.18
CA MET A 34 -10.53 -6.23 20.70
C MET A 34 -9.08 -5.76 20.84
N ILE A 35 -8.12 -6.66 20.73
CA ILE A 35 -6.72 -6.25 20.53
C ILE A 35 -6.60 -5.31 19.32
N PHE A 36 -7.49 -5.48 18.34
CA PHE A 36 -7.53 -4.65 17.15
C PHE A 36 -8.42 -3.41 17.25
N SER A 37 -9.29 -3.32 18.24
CA SER A 37 -10.22 -2.19 18.36
C SER A 37 -9.80 -1.13 19.38
N VAL A 38 -8.94 -1.48 20.32
CA VAL A 38 -8.72 -0.63 21.48
C VAL A 38 -7.63 0.45 21.31
N PRO A 39 -6.52 0.27 20.60
CA PRO A 39 -5.49 1.32 20.61
C PRO A 39 -5.53 2.32 19.46
N PHE A 40 -6.18 2.03 18.36
CA PHE A 40 -6.03 2.85 17.15
C PHE A 40 -7.33 3.05 16.39
N ASN A 41 -8.26 3.71 17.01
CA ASN A 41 -9.35 4.34 16.26
C ASN A 41 -8.86 5.70 15.74
N ALA A 42 -7.77 5.69 14.97
CA ALA A 42 -7.31 6.88 14.29
C ALA A 42 -8.15 7.06 13.03
N ASN A 43 -9.05 8.00 13.07
CA ASN A 43 -9.76 8.42 11.86
C ASN A 43 -8.83 9.32 11.06
N TYR A 44 -8.33 8.80 9.95
CA TYR A 44 -7.59 9.57 8.97
C TYR A 44 -8.53 10.36 8.07
N GLU A 45 -8.05 11.46 7.53
CA GLU A 45 -8.75 12.22 6.51
C GLU A 45 -9.10 11.32 5.32
N LYS A 46 -10.38 11.24 4.99
CA LYS A 46 -10.90 10.25 4.05
C LYS A 46 -10.55 10.60 2.61
N HIS A 47 -10.29 9.57 1.81
CA HIS A 47 -10.36 9.67 0.36
C HIS A 47 -11.77 10.01 -0.12
N LEU A 48 -11.90 10.57 -1.31
CA LEU A 48 -13.20 10.85 -1.94
C LEU A 48 -13.85 9.60 -2.54
N GLY A 49 -13.08 8.52 -2.71
CA GLY A 49 -13.53 7.24 -3.23
C GLY A 49 -13.06 6.06 -2.38
N PRO A 50 -13.45 4.83 -2.74
CA PRO A 50 -12.97 3.61 -2.11
C PRO A 50 -11.45 3.51 -2.11
N VAL A 51 -10.86 3.10 -0.99
CA VAL A 51 -9.45 2.76 -0.88
C VAL A 51 -9.25 1.37 -1.43
N LEU A 52 -8.37 1.23 -2.42
CA LEU A 52 -8.15 -0.02 -3.14
C LEU A 52 -6.82 -0.69 -2.79
N GLY A 53 -5.82 0.08 -2.37
CA GLY A 53 -4.53 -0.45 -1.97
C GLY A 53 -3.95 0.25 -0.75
N LEU A 54 -3.14 -0.50 0.00
CA LEU A 54 -2.44 -0.04 1.19
C LEU A 54 -1.03 -0.64 1.22
N SER A 55 -0.04 0.17 1.55
CA SER A 55 1.34 -0.30 1.69
C SER A 55 2.04 0.41 2.84
N SER A 56 2.54 -0.36 3.79
CA SER A 56 3.33 0.16 4.90
C SER A 56 4.79 0.32 4.49
N SER A 57 5.43 1.39 4.96
CA SER A 57 6.85 1.60 4.70
C SER A 57 7.70 0.55 5.44
N PRO A 58 8.57 -0.20 4.74
CA PRO A 58 9.47 -1.14 5.38
C PRO A 58 10.59 -0.46 6.17
N PHE A 59 10.82 0.83 5.94
CA PHE A 59 11.91 1.59 6.55
C PHE A 59 11.45 2.45 7.72
N VAL A 60 10.27 3.07 7.59
CA VAL A 60 9.71 3.95 8.61
C VAL A 60 8.38 3.39 9.10
N LYS A 61 8.40 2.74 10.25
CA LYS A 61 7.28 1.96 10.80
C LYS A 61 5.94 2.67 10.95
N ARG A 62 5.95 3.98 10.94
CA ARG A 62 4.73 4.79 11.11
C ARG A 62 4.22 5.43 9.83
N LEU A 63 4.93 5.24 8.70
CA LEU A 63 4.47 5.72 7.40
C LEU A 63 3.76 4.61 6.63
N PHE A 64 2.65 4.97 6.01
CA PHE A 64 1.96 4.10 5.08
C PHE A 64 1.36 4.90 3.92
N LEU A 65 1.19 4.23 2.80
CA LEU A 65 0.53 4.73 1.61
C LEU A 65 -0.85 4.11 1.49
N SER A 66 -1.78 4.88 0.97
CA SER A 66 -3.06 4.38 0.47
C SER A 66 -3.29 4.89 -0.94
N CYS A 67 -3.93 4.10 -1.78
CA CYS A 67 -4.43 4.55 -3.07
C CYS A 67 -5.93 4.32 -3.17
N SER A 68 -6.58 5.12 -4.01
CA SER A 68 -8.03 5.14 -4.10
C SER A 68 -8.51 5.33 -5.54
N SER A 69 -9.76 4.98 -5.74
CA SER A 69 -10.49 5.27 -6.99
C SER A 69 -10.71 6.77 -7.23
N ASP A 70 -10.38 7.64 -6.25
CA ASP A 70 -10.35 9.09 -6.46
C ASP A 70 -9.15 9.59 -7.26
N GLY A 71 -8.26 8.68 -7.69
CA GLY A 71 -7.08 8.99 -8.49
C GLY A 71 -5.89 9.48 -7.66
N SER A 72 -5.99 9.46 -6.33
CA SER A 72 -4.91 9.91 -5.46
C SER A 72 -4.21 8.78 -4.72
N VAL A 73 -2.90 8.96 -4.52
CA VAL A 73 -2.13 8.24 -3.49
C VAL A 73 -1.90 9.19 -2.33
N ARG A 74 -2.13 8.74 -1.12
CA ARG A 74 -1.89 9.51 0.08
C ARG A 74 -0.86 8.86 0.97
N LEU A 75 0.10 9.65 1.41
CA LEU A 75 1.09 9.26 2.41
C LEU A 75 0.63 9.74 3.78
N TYR A 76 0.51 8.82 4.72
CA TYR A 76 0.12 9.13 6.10
C TYR A 76 1.23 8.81 7.09
N ASP A 77 1.27 9.60 8.15
CA ASP A 77 1.90 9.24 9.41
C ASP A 77 0.83 8.66 10.33
N MET A 78 1.08 7.49 10.92
CA MET A 78 0.14 6.83 11.85
C MET A 78 -0.24 7.68 13.07
N LEU A 79 0.56 8.70 13.40
CA LEU A 79 0.29 9.61 14.50
C LEU A 79 -0.47 10.88 14.06
N GLY A 80 -0.59 11.10 12.76
CA GLY A 80 -1.29 12.23 12.18
C GLY A 80 -2.67 11.86 11.63
N HIS A 81 -3.61 12.80 11.65
CA HIS A 81 -4.94 12.59 11.08
C HIS A 81 -5.03 13.00 9.61
N ARG A 82 -4.13 13.86 9.17
CA ARG A 82 -4.06 14.36 7.79
C ARG A 82 -2.95 13.69 7.01
N PRO A 83 -3.10 13.53 5.69
CA PRO A 83 -2.03 13.03 4.87
C PRO A 83 -0.83 13.99 4.93
N VAL A 84 0.36 13.44 5.02
CA VAL A 84 1.62 14.18 4.94
C VAL A 84 1.83 14.70 3.52
N MET A 85 1.45 13.89 2.54
CA MET A 85 1.55 14.21 1.11
C MET A 85 0.40 13.55 0.35
N VAL A 86 -0.02 14.20 -0.74
CA VAL A 86 -1.00 13.69 -1.70
C VAL A 86 -0.38 13.72 -3.08
N PHE A 87 -0.55 12.64 -3.84
CA PHE A 87 -0.04 12.48 -5.21
C PHE A 87 -1.19 12.16 -6.14
N GLU A 88 -1.24 12.88 -7.25
CA GLU A 88 -2.25 12.71 -8.31
C GLU A 88 -1.51 12.44 -9.62
N PRO A 89 -1.18 11.17 -9.94
CA PRO A 89 -0.30 10.85 -11.06
C PRO A 89 -0.93 11.09 -12.42
N GLY A 90 -2.22 10.88 -12.57
CA GLY A 90 -2.93 11.00 -13.84
C GLY A 90 -4.28 11.67 -13.71
N TYR A 91 -4.73 12.26 -14.80
CA TYR A 91 -6.06 12.88 -14.88
C TYR A 91 -7.10 11.83 -15.26
N ASN A 92 -8.21 11.77 -14.52
CA ASN A 92 -9.31 10.80 -14.73
C ASN A 92 -8.88 9.32 -14.65
N GLU A 93 -7.88 8.99 -13.86
CA GLU A 93 -7.45 7.62 -13.63
C GLU A 93 -7.81 7.18 -12.21
N TYR A 94 -8.24 5.93 -12.06
CA TYR A 94 -8.39 5.28 -10.76
C TYR A 94 -7.11 4.53 -10.43
N LEU A 95 -6.66 4.62 -9.19
CA LEU A 95 -5.50 3.88 -8.73
C LEU A 95 -5.93 2.61 -8.03
N LEU A 96 -5.43 1.49 -8.50
CA LEU A 96 -5.90 0.16 -8.09
C LEU A 96 -5.01 -0.47 -7.01
N ASP A 97 -3.70 -0.20 -7.07
CA ASP A 97 -2.77 -0.73 -6.08
C ASP A 97 -1.58 0.21 -5.89
N VAL A 98 -0.97 0.15 -4.71
CA VAL A 98 0.23 0.91 -4.36
C VAL A 98 1.16 0.05 -3.55
N GLN A 99 2.46 0.09 -3.88
CA GLN A 99 3.45 -0.67 -3.13
C GLN A 99 4.72 0.14 -2.88
N TRP A 100 5.20 0.06 -1.64
CA TRP A 100 6.48 0.62 -1.26
C TRP A 100 7.64 -0.27 -1.71
N SER A 101 8.71 0.33 -2.21
CA SER A 101 9.92 -0.43 -2.54
C SER A 101 10.52 -1.05 -1.28
N PRO A 102 10.88 -2.35 -1.30
CA PRO A 102 11.52 -2.99 -0.17
C PRO A 102 13.00 -2.60 0.00
N PHE A 103 13.60 -1.94 -1.00
CA PHE A 103 15.04 -1.65 -1.02
C PHE A 103 15.37 -0.16 -0.96
N ARG A 104 14.46 0.72 -1.38
CA ARG A 104 14.67 2.16 -1.43
C ARG A 104 13.65 2.88 -0.55
N PRO A 105 14.09 3.58 0.50
CA PRO A 105 13.18 4.14 1.51
C PRO A 105 12.24 5.22 0.99
N ALA A 106 12.59 5.86 -0.09
CA ALA A 106 11.80 6.96 -0.66
C ALA A 106 11.04 6.57 -1.95
N VAL A 107 11.10 5.30 -2.37
CA VAL A 107 10.55 4.84 -3.64
C VAL A 107 9.29 4.02 -3.43
N PHE A 108 8.26 4.34 -4.19
CA PHE A 108 7.02 3.54 -4.28
C PHE A 108 6.49 3.54 -5.72
N ALA A 109 5.64 2.58 -6.01
CA ALA A 109 4.95 2.49 -7.28
C ALA A 109 3.44 2.35 -7.08
N THR A 110 2.67 2.84 -8.05
CA THR A 110 1.22 2.68 -8.10
C THR A 110 0.77 2.35 -9.51
N VAL A 111 -0.32 1.62 -9.64
CA VAL A 111 -0.91 1.23 -10.92
C VAL A 111 -2.28 1.84 -11.09
N SER A 112 -2.60 2.21 -12.33
CA SER A 112 -3.89 2.78 -12.69
C SER A 112 -4.75 1.80 -13.49
N ASN A 113 -6.05 2.09 -13.54
CA ASN A 113 -7.03 1.38 -14.36
C ASN A 113 -6.76 1.47 -15.87
N LEU A 114 -5.94 2.42 -16.31
CA LEU A 114 -5.52 2.54 -17.71
C LEU A 114 -4.25 1.73 -18.02
N GLY A 115 -3.74 0.94 -17.07
CA GLY A 115 -2.54 0.14 -17.24
C GLY A 115 -1.24 0.91 -17.07
N ASN A 116 -1.30 2.19 -16.70
CA ASN A 116 -0.12 2.98 -16.40
C ASN A 116 0.47 2.60 -15.05
N VAL A 117 1.79 2.53 -14.99
CA VAL A 117 2.52 2.34 -13.73
C VAL A 117 3.34 3.60 -13.44
N TYR A 118 3.07 4.20 -12.32
CA TYR A 118 3.73 5.42 -11.87
C TYR A 118 4.76 5.08 -10.80
N LEU A 119 6.02 5.39 -11.09
CA LEU A 119 7.11 5.21 -10.15
C LEU A 119 7.48 6.56 -9.55
N TYR A 120 7.48 6.63 -8.22
CA TYR A 120 7.85 7.81 -7.45
C TYR A 120 9.15 7.59 -6.69
N ASP A 121 9.96 8.63 -6.64
CA ASP A 121 11.09 8.75 -5.73
C ASP A 121 11.01 10.10 -5.02
N LEU A 122 10.63 10.07 -3.76
CA LEU A 122 10.43 11.25 -2.92
C LEU A 122 11.71 12.03 -2.63
N SER A 123 12.88 11.41 -2.89
CA SER A 123 14.16 12.09 -2.77
C SER A 123 14.44 13.00 -3.99
N SER A 124 13.92 12.62 -5.14
CA SER A 124 14.13 13.34 -6.42
C SER A 124 12.99 14.30 -6.74
N SER A 125 11.76 13.86 -6.53
CA SER A 125 10.57 14.69 -6.79
C SER A 125 9.51 14.48 -5.71
N LYS A 126 8.93 15.58 -5.21
CA LYS A 126 7.93 15.53 -4.15
C LYS A 126 6.48 15.40 -4.65
N SER A 127 6.22 15.66 -5.92
CA SER A 127 4.86 15.71 -6.44
C SER A 127 4.63 14.91 -7.72
N SER A 128 5.66 14.74 -8.53
CA SER A 128 5.54 14.10 -9.83
C SER A 128 6.22 12.75 -9.88
N PRO A 129 5.68 11.77 -10.60
CA PRO A 129 6.35 10.51 -10.84
C PRO A 129 7.65 10.72 -11.59
N ILE A 130 8.69 9.95 -11.25
CA ILE A 130 9.98 9.98 -11.95
C ILE A 130 9.94 9.19 -13.25
N HIS A 131 9.14 8.13 -13.27
CA HIS A 131 8.93 7.30 -14.46
C HIS A 131 7.45 6.92 -14.57
N ILE A 132 7.00 6.85 -15.82
CA ILE A 132 5.69 6.33 -16.21
C ILE A 132 5.96 5.16 -17.14
N LEU A 133 5.71 3.96 -16.67
CA LEU A 133 5.78 2.77 -17.51
C LEU A 133 4.41 2.58 -18.15
N LYS A 134 4.38 2.70 -19.46
CA LYS A 134 3.20 2.40 -20.28
C LYS A 134 3.37 1.03 -20.92
N ASP A 135 2.27 0.32 -21.06
CA ASP A 135 2.29 -0.93 -21.82
C ASP A 135 2.60 -0.59 -23.29
N PRO A 136 3.69 -1.13 -23.86
CA PRO A 136 4.03 -0.87 -25.27
C PRO A 136 2.99 -1.40 -26.27
N ASP A 137 2.18 -2.37 -25.85
CA ASP A 137 1.11 -2.93 -26.68
C ASP A 137 -0.23 -2.17 -26.52
N LEU A 138 -0.26 -1.07 -25.76
CA LEU A 138 -1.48 -0.29 -25.54
C LEU A 138 -1.98 0.44 -26.79
N ASP A 139 -1.10 0.67 -27.77
CA ASP A 139 -1.44 1.32 -29.03
C ASP A 139 -2.16 0.39 -30.03
N SER A 140 -2.27 -0.91 -29.73
CA SER A 140 -3.03 -1.85 -30.55
C SER A 140 -4.52 -1.84 -30.14
N VAL A 141 -5.39 -1.98 -31.12
CA VAL A 141 -6.87 -1.79 -31.11
C VAL A 141 -7.67 -2.52 -30.00
N THR A 142 -7.01 -3.30 -29.15
CA THR A 142 -7.61 -4.05 -28.05
C THR A 142 -7.36 -3.48 -26.65
N SER A 143 -6.96 -2.23 -26.57
CA SER A 143 -6.48 -1.55 -25.35
C SER A 143 -7.50 -1.42 -24.20
N ALA A 144 -8.79 -1.63 -24.46
CA ALA A 144 -9.84 -1.46 -23.46
C ALA A 144 -9.86 -2.51 -22.33
N GLN A 145 -9.03 -3.56 -22.40
CA GLN A 145 -9.09 -4.70 -21.47
C GLN A 145 -7.84 -4.91 -20.61
N ARG A 146 -6.78 -4.12 -20.79
CA ARG A 146 -5.54 -4.32 -20.05
C ARG A 146 -5.43 -3.40 -18.85
N VAL A 147 -6.30 -3.59 -17.90
CA VAL A 147 -6.25 -2.93 -16.61
C VAL A 147 -5.18 -3.60 -15.77
N ALA A 148 -4.16 -2.85 -15.33
CA ALA A 148 -3.20 -3.35 -14.35
C ALA A 148 -3.88 -3.41 -12.98
N GLN A 149 -3.99 -4.60 -12.39
CA GLN A 149 -4.73 -4.79 -11.15
C GLN A 149 -3.88 -4.66 -9.90
N THR A 150 -2.68 -5.21 -9.93
CA THR A 150 -1.80 -5.22 -8.77
C THR A 150 -0.35 -5.15 -9.19
N ILE A 151 0.47 -4.67 -8.28
CA ILE A 151 1.89 -4.47 -8.46
C ILE A 151 2.66 -5.08 -7.30
N GLN A 152 3.80 -5.69 -7.57
CA GLN A 152 4.65 -6.23 -6.52
C GLN A 152 6.13 -6.10 -6.83
N PHE A 153 6.86 -5.48 -5.92
CA PHE A 153 8.33 -5.52 -5.96
C PHE A 153 8.83 -6.89 -5.51
N ASN A 154 9.87 -7.38 -6.20
CA ASN A 154 10.53 -8.58 -5.74
C ASN A 154 11.29 -8.30 -4.42
N PRO A 155 10.98 -9.01 -3.32
CA PRO A 155 11.60 -8.73 -2.02
C PRO A 155 13.05 -9.19 -1.92
N ARG A 156 13.55 -9.95 -2.90
CA ARG A 156 14.92 -10.50 -2.92
C ARG A 156 15.82 -9.87 -3.97
N GLN A 157 15.24 -9.33 -5.03
CA GLN A 157 15.99 -8.78 -6.17
C GLN A 157 15.52 -7.37 -6.49
N ARG A 158 16.43 -6.41 -6.41
CA ARG A 158 16.16 -4.97 -6.53
C ARG A 158 15.67 -4.53 -7.90
N GLN A 159 15.81 -5.38 -8.90
CA GLN A 159 15.64 -5.03 -10.31
C GLN A 159 14.27 -5.36 -10.85
N PHE A 160 13.49 -6.16 -10.12
CA PHE A 160 12.25 -6.70 -10.65
C PHE A 160 11.01 -6.14 -9.98
N LEU A 161 10.09 -5.72 -10.84
CA LEU A 161 8.75 -5.29 -10.52
C LEU A 161 7.77 -6.12 -11.33
N ALA A 162 6.89 -6.84 -10.66
CA ALA A 162 5.84 -7.63 -11.30
C ALA A 162 4.54 -6.84 -11.33
N ILE A 163 3.83 -6.90 -12.45
CA ILE A 163 2.53 -6.28 -12.65
C ILE A 163 1.59 -7.35 -13.16
N ALA A 164 0.46 -7.53 -12.49
CA ALA A 164 -0.60 -8.41 -12.93
C ALA A 164 -1.74 -7.61 -13.57
N TYR A 165 -2.23 -8.10 -14.70
CA TYR A 165 -3.27 -7.49 -15.50
C TYR A 165 -4.58 -8.26 -15.42
N HIS A 166 -5.67 -7.59 -15.69
CA HIS A 166 -7.02 -8.20 -15.67
C HIS A 166 -7.21 -9.30 -16.72
N ASP A 167 -6.47 -9.25 -17.81
CA ASP A 167 -6.48 -10.26 -18.89
C ASP A 167 -5.77 -11.57 -18.53
N GLY A 168 -5.29 -11.71 -17.30
CA GLY A 168 -4.54 -12.86 -16.80
C GLY A 168 -3.05 -12.84 -17.11
N ASN A 169 -2.55 -11.80 -17.77
CA ASN A 169 -1.13 -11.63 -18.03
C ASN A 169 -0.36 -11.11 -16.81
N VAL A 170 0.89 -11.52 -16.66
CA VAL A 170 1.84 -10.99 -15.70
C VAL A 170 3.06 -10.51 -16.47
N ARG A 171 3.49 -9.28 -16.21
CA ARG A 171 4.72 -8.71 -16.76
C ARG A 171 5.72 -8.41 -15.67
N ILE A 172 6.99 -8.59 -16.00
CA ILE A 172 8.11 -8.31 -15.11
C ILE A 172 8.97 -7.23 -15.79
N TYR A 173 9.22 -6.16 -15.02
CA TYR A 173 10.05 -5.02 -15.40
C TYR A 173 11.28 -4.95 -14.53
#